data_a1a9bbc43cab9013c2cddb5909727c47
#
_entry.id   a1a9bbc43cab9013c2cddb5909727c47
#
_cell.length_a   1.000
_cell.length_b   1.000
_cell.length_c   1.000
_cell.angle_alpha   90.00
_cell.angle_beta   90.00
_cell.angle_gamma   90.00
#
_symmetry.space_group_name_H-M   'P 1'
#
loop_
_entity.id
_entity.type
_entity.pdbx_description
1 polymer ?
#
loop_
_entity_poly.entity_id
_entity_poly.type
_entity_poly.pdbx_seq_one_letter_code
_entity_poly.pdbx_strand_id
1 'polypeptide(L)'
;MCSSDLKGIDGIVIPKVNNIKELKNIEKTLSGLEKTRKLKPTQLIPSIESAEGVVNTYNIASFGKRVCAVVFGVFDLLNDLGIEYTKEPIGAMYSRAKIPLDARAAGVASIDAIWQDLKDSKGLQKDCKIGKALGYSGKSIIHPDQIPVAHKLFHPNKSEIAWAKKVCDVYLKSTKKGKGATTVDGKMIDEVHYKQAKALLDLVK
;
A
#
# COMPACT_ATOMS: atom_id res chain seq x y z
N MET A 1 8.10 5.55 -23.41
CA MET A 1 9.24 4.78 -22.87
C MET A 1 10.08 4.25 -24.02
N CYS A 2 11.36 4.56 -24.02
CA CYS A 2 12.30 4.04 -25.01
C CYS A 2 12.60 2.55 -24.72
N SER A 3 13.06 1.83 -25.72
CA SER A 3 13.25 0.37 -25.62
C SER A 3 14.33 -0.10 -24.63
N SER A 4 15.25 0.78 -24.27
CA SER A 4 16.30 0.55 -23.28
C SER A 4 15.81 0.68 -21.84
N ASP A 5 14.64 1.30 -21.62
CA ASP A 5 14.20 1.74 -20.32
C ASP A 5 13.57 0.63 -19.45
N LEU A 6 13.26 -0.54 -20.05
CA LEU A 6 12.66 -1.68 -19.34
C LEU A 6 13.70 -2.65 -18.77
N LYS A 7 14.98 -2.52 -19.09
CA LYS A 7 16.02 -3.41 -18.58
C LYS A 7 16.39 -3.04 -17.15
N GLY A 8 16.10 -3.93 -16.21
CA GLY A 8 16.37 -3.72 -14.78
C GLY A 8 15.23 -3.03 -14.01
N ILE A 9 14.05 -2.90 -14.62
CA ILE A 9 12.85 -2.39 -13.96
C ILE A 9 12.03 -3.57 -13.42
N ASP A 10 11.71 -3.56 -12.13
CA ASP A 10 10.88 -4.58 -11.50
C ASP A 10 9.37 -4.30 -11.65
N GLY A 11 8.99 -3.03 -11.71
CA GLY A 11 7.59 -2.61 -11.84
C GLY A 11 7.42 -1.21 -12.42
N ILE A 12 6.20 -0.90 -12.87
CA ILE A 12 5.82 0.42 -13.38
C ILE A 12 4.56 0.92 -12.73
N VAL A 13 4.53 2.21 -12.42
CA VAL A 13 3.30 2.91 -11.99
C VAL A 13 2.52 3.30 -13.25
N ILE A 14 1.24 2.97 -13.28
CA ILE A 14 0.35 3.27 -14.40
C ILE A 14 -0.63 4.35 -13.92
N PRO A 15 -0.55 5.57 -14.47
CA PRO A 15 -1.43 6.65 -14.09
C PRO A 15 -2.86 6.43 -14.59
N LYS A 16 -3.83 7.01 -13.88
CA LYS A 16 -5.23 7.18 -14.32
C LYS A 16 -5.93 5.88 -14.76
N VAL A 17 -5.73 4.82 -13.97
CA VAL A 17 -6.40 3.55 -14.24
C VAL A 17 -7.83 3.59 -13.69
N ASN A 18 -8.80 3.49 -14.59
CA ASN A 18 -10.22 3.52 -14.27
C ASN A 18 -10.87 2.13 -14.24
N ASN A 19 -10.35 1.20 -15.05
CA ASN A 19 -10.93 -0.13 -15.18
C ASN A 19 -9.93 -1.18 -15.69
N ILE A 20 -10.33 -2.44 -15.62
CA ILE A 20 -9.50 -3.59 -16.02
C ILE A 20 -9.19 -3.66 -17.53
N LYS A 21 -9.97 -3.00 -18.39
CA LYS A 21 -9.70 -3.03 -19.85
C LYS A 21 -8.41 -2.30 -20.17
N GLU A 22 -8.14 -1.21 -19.47
CA GLU A 22 -6.90 -0.44 -19.60
C GLU A 22 -5.70 -1.30 -19.21
N LEU A 23 -5.78 -2.01 -18.07
CA LEU A 23 -4.72 -2.93 -17.62
C LEU A 23 -4.49 -4.08 -18.59
N LYS A 24 -5.56 -4.65 -19.18
CA LYS A 24 -5.43 -5.70 -20.21
C LYS A 24 -4.62 -5.23 -21.42
N ASN A 25 -4.86 -4.02 -21.88
CA ASN A 25 -4.14 -3.44 -23.02
C ASN A 25 -2.66 -3.23 -22.70
N ILE A 26 -2.38 -2.70 -21.51
CA ILE A 26 -1.01 -2.48 -21.03
C ILE A 26 -0.28 -3.81 -20.87
N GLU A 27 -0.90 -4.81 -20.22
CA GLU A 27 -0.33 -6.13 -20.03
C GLU A 27 -0.01 -6.80 -21.37
N LYS A 28 -0.90 -6.72 -22.36
CA LYS A 28 -0.67 -7.23 -23.71
C LYS A 28 0.56 -6.60 -24.36
N THR A 29 0.68 -5.27 -24.27
CA THR A 29 1.82 -4.52 -24.82
C THR A 29 3.13 -4.90 -24.13
N LEU A 30 3.13 -4.93 -22.79
CA LEU A 30 4.31 -5.32 -22.00
C LEU A 30 4.74 -6.75 -22.28
N SER A 31 3.79 -7.69 -22.30
CA SER A 31 4.09 -9.11 -22.59
C SER A 31 4.72 -9.29 -23.96
N GLY A 32 4.29 -8.52 -24.96
CA GLY A 32 4.91 -8.53 -26.28
C GLY A 32 6.35 -8.02 -26.25
N LEU A 33 6.62 -6.92 -25.57
CA LEU A 33 7.95 -6.35 -25.40
C LEU A 33 8.88 -7.25 -24.60
N GLU A 34 8.40 -7.81 -23.49
CA GLU A 34 9.14 -8.73 -22.64
C GLU A 34 9.57 -9.99 -23.39
N LYS A 35 8.64 -10.58 -24.14
CA LYS A 35 8.94 -11.75 -24.98
C LYS A 35 10.00 -11.44 -26.04
N THR A 36 9.83 -10.34 -26.78
CA THR A 36 10.75 -9.95 -27.85
C THR A 36 12.15 -9.64 -27.32
N ARG A 37 12.26 -9.10 -26.11
CA ARG A 37 13.54 -8.67 -25.52
C ARG A 37 14.08 -9.62 -24.46
N LYS A 38 13.44 -10.75 -24.23
CA LYS A 38 13.81 -11.76 -23.20
C LYS A 38 13.93 -11.12 -21.81
N LEU A 39 12.98 -10.24 -21.45
CA LEU A 39 12.90 -9.60 -20.15
C LEU A 39 12.04 -10.40 -19.18
N LYS A 40 12.26 -10.18 -17.86
CA LYS A 40 11.36 -10.70 -16.84
C LYS A 40 10.03 -9.95 -16.87
N PRO A 41 8.92 -10.58 -16.42
CA PRO A 41 7.65 -9.91 -16.31
C PRO A 41 7.73 -8.70 -15.37
N THR A 42 7.29 -7.54 -15.85
CA THR A 42 7.26 -6.28 -15.09
C THR A 42 6.01 -6.22 -14.24
N GLN A 43 6.11 -5.88 -12.97
CA GLN A 43 4.98 -5.66 -12.07
C GLN A 43 4.20 -4.41 -12.45
N LEU A 44 2.89 -4.39 -12.18
CA LEU A 44 2.00 -3.27 -12.43
C LEU A 44 1.55 -2.63 -11.11
N ILE A 45 1.61 -1.32 -11.05
CA ILE A 45 1.17 -0.52 -9.90
C ILE A 45 0.17 0.53 -10.41
N PRO A 46 -1.13 0.18 -10.52
CA PRO A 46 -2.15 1.12 -10.95
C PRO A 46 -2.30 2.30 -9.99
N SER A 47 -2.36 3.53 -10.52
CA SER A 47 -2.72 4.72 -9.77
C SER A 47 -4.23 4.94 -9.84
N ILE A 48 -4.85 4.99 -8.67
CA ILE A 48 -6.29 5.21 -8.46
C ILE A 48 -6.48 6.68 -8.15
N GLU A 49 -6.96 7.44 -9.13
CA GLU A 49 -6.96 8.90 -9.09
C GLU A 49 -8.16 9.53 -9.81
N SER A 50 -9.25 8.76 -9.92
CA SER A 50 -10.55 9.20 -10.44
C SER A 50 -11.68 8.54 -9.66
N ALA A 51 -12.88 9.10 -9.74
CA ALA A 51 -14.07 8.51 -9.13
C ALA A 51 -14.37 7.11 -9.69
N GLU A 52 -14.27 6.92 -11.02
CA GLU A 52 -14.42 5.60 -11.66
C GLU A 52 -13.36 4.61 -11.14
N GLY A 53 -12.09 5.02 -11.06
CA GLY A 53 -11.01 4.20 -10.52
C GLY A 53 -11.25 3.81 -9.07
N VAL A 54 -11.74 4.73 -8.22
CA VAL A 54 -12.08 4.46 -6.82
C VAL A 54 -13.22 3.44 -6.71
N VAL A 55 -14.27 3.56 -7.52
CA VAL A 55 -15.37 2.57 -7.55
C VAL A 55 -14.86 1.19 -7.95
N ASN A 56 -13.95 1.12 -8.90
CA ASN A 56 -13.41 -0.11 -9.47
C ASN A 56 -12.13 -0.64 -8.78
N THR A 57 -11.68 -0.04 -7.67
CA THR A 57 -10.38 -0.35 -7.05
C THR A 57 -10.16 -1.84 -6.81
N TYR A 58 -11.14 -2.56 -6.26
CA TYR A 58 -11.01 -3.99 -6.01
C TYR A 58 -10.78 -4.79 -7.31
N ASN A 59 -11.55 -4.50 -8.36
CA ASN A 59 -11.40 -5.18 -9.65
C ASN A 59 -10.04 -4.89 -10.28
N ILE A 60 -9.57 -3.63 -10.21
CA ILE A 60 -8.25 -3.21 -10.69
C ILE A 60 -7.14 -3.93 -9.91
N ALA A 61 -7.22 -3.92 -8.58
CA ALA A 61 -6.25 -4.57 -7.69
C ALA A 61 -6.19 -6.09 -7.88
N SER A 62 -7.34 -6.72 -8.16
CA SER A 62 -7.47 -8.17 -8.39
C SER A 62 -7.17 -8.61 -9.82
N PHE A 63 -6.78 -7.71 -10.72
CA PHE A 63 -6.67 -7.97 -12.16
C PHE A 63 -5.74 -9.13 -12.52
N GLY A 64 -4.82 -9.51 -11.69
CA GLY A 64 -3.94 -10.65 -11.92
C GLY A 64 -2.64 -10.57 -11.13
N LYS A 65 -1.79 -11.58 -11.32
CA LYS A 65 -0.55 -11.72 -10.54
C LYS A 65 0.49 -10.62 -10.79
N ARG A 66 0.31 -9.80 -11.83
CA ARG A 66 1.21 -8.68 -12.12
C ARG A 66 0.94 -7.45 -11.28
N VAL A 67 -0.29 -7.26 -10.78
CA VAL A 67 -0.59 -6.15 -9.87
C VAL A 67 -0.03 -6.48 -8.49
N CYS A 68 0.97 -5.73 -8.05
CA CYS A 68 1.60 -5.93 -6.74
C CYS A 68 1.20 -4.86 -5.71
N ALA A 69 0.77 -3.71 -6.18
CA ALA A 69 0.29 -2.61 -5.34
C ALA A 69 -0.67 -1.71 -6.13
N VAL A 70 -1.41 -0.86 -5.41
CA VAL A 70 -2.13 0.29 -5.96
C VAL A 70 -1.63 1.57 -5.29
N VAL A 71 -1.65 2.69 -6.03
CA VAL A 71 -1.28 4.01 -5.51
C VAL A 71 -2.52 4.91 -5.48
N PHE A 72 -2.68 5.67 -4.41
CA PHE A 72 -3.70 6.70 -4.31
C PHE A 72 -3.21 8.04 -4.87
N GLY A 73 -3.87 8.57 -5.89
CA GLY A 73 -3.60 9.87 -6.49
C GLY A 73 -4.65 10.90 -6.09
N VAL A 74 -4.42 11.59 -4.96
CA VAL A 74 -5.41 12.50 -4.36
C VAL A 74 -5.71 13.73 -5.22
N PHE A 75 -4.71 14.30 -5.90
CA PHE A 75 -4.87 15.55 -6.65
C PHE A 75 -5.73 15.39 -7.89
N ASP A 76 -5.45 14.36 -8.68
CA ASP A 76 -6.25 14.06 -9.86
C ASP A 76 -7.67 13.64 -9.47
N LEU A 77 -7.83 12.89 -8.37
CA LEU A 77 -9.16 12.55 -7.83
C LEU A 77 -9.95 13.80 -7.43
N LEU A 78 -9.35 14.73 -6.69
CA LEU A 78 -10.04 15.95 -6.28
C LEU A 78 -10.43 16.82 -7.49
N ASN A 79 -9.54 16.89 -8.49
CA ASN A 79 -9.85 17.55 -9.76
C ASN A 79 -11.03 16.86 -10.49
N ASP A 80 -11.05 15.53 -10.55
CA ASP A 80 -12.14 14.77 -11.15
C ASP A 80 -13.49 14.99 -10.41
N LEU A 81 -13.44 15.14 -9.08
CA LEU A 81 -14.60 15.45 -8.25
C LEU A 81 -15.00 16.92 -8.25
N GLY A 82 -14.22 17.82 -8.85
CA GLY A 82 -14.45 19.27 -8.81
C GLY A 82 -14.28 19.89 -7.43
N ILE A 83 -13.38 19.33 -6.59
CA ILE A 83 -13.16 19.74 -5.20
C ILE A 83 -11.75 20.32 -5.07
N GLU A 84 -11.64 21.45 -4.37
CA GLU A 84 -10.34 22.07 -4.05
C GLU A 84 -9.53 21.22 -3.06
N TYR A 85 -8.21 21.17 -3.28
CA TYR A 85 -7.29 20.54 -2.32
C TYR A 85 -7.16 21.39 -1.06
N THR A 86 -7.32 20.73 0.08
CA THR A 86 -7.01 21.27 1.41
C THR A 86 -6.08 20.32 2.15
N LYS A 87 -5.37 20.80 3.19
CA LYS A 87 -4.50 19.95 4.03
C LYS A 87 -5.24 18.77 4.68
N GLU A 88 -6.53 18.89 4.87
CA GLU A 88 -7.44 17.84 5.35
C GLU A 88 -8.59 17.68 4.35
N PRO A 89 -8.36 16.98 3.19
CA PRO A 89 -9.34 16.91 2.13
C PRO A 89 -10.48 15.93 2.50
N ILE A 90 -11.48 16.44 3.21
CA ILE A 90 -12.64 15.65 3.68
C ILE A 90 -13.33 14.95 2.51
N GLY A 91 -13.45 15.59 1.35
CA GLY A 91 -14.06 15.02 0.16
C GLY A 91 -13.32 13.77 -0.38
N ALA A 92 -12.02 13.63 -0.10
CA ALA A 92 -11.24 12.47 -0.50
C ALA A 92 -11.16 11.37 0.57
N MET A 93 -11.66 11.60 1.78
CA MET A 93 -11.48 10.67 2.92
C MET A 93 -12.12 9.30 2.68
N TYR A 94 -13.30 9.25 2.06
CA TYR A 94 -13.93 7.98 1.70
C TYR A 94 -13.02 7.17 0.75
N SER A 95 -12.54 7.79 -0.31
CA SER A 95 -11.67 7.16 -1.30
C SER A 95 -10.36 6.70 -0.67
N ARG A 96 -9.76 7.55 0.17
CA ARG A 96 -8.54 7.24 0.91
C ARG A 96 -8.72 6.07 1.88
N ALA A 97 -9.89 5.88 2.48
CA ALA A 97 -10.18 4.74 3.34
C ALA A 97 -10.53 3.46 2.57
N LYS A 98 -11.23 3.60 1.42
CA LYS A 98 -11.65 2.48 0.59
C LYS A 98 -10.49 1.77 -0.11
N ILE A 99 -9.55 2.53 -0.67
CA ILE A 99 -8.44 1.98 -1.47
C ILE A 99 -7.61 0.93 -0.71
N PRO A 100 -7.12 1.16 0.52
CA PRO A 100 -6.36 0.14 1.24
C PRO A 100 -7.22 -1.08 1.65
N LEU A 101 -8.52 -0.90 1.87
CA LEU A 101 -9.44 -2.00 2.13
C LEU A 101 -9.55 -2.92 0.90
N ASP A 102 -9.79 -2.35 -0.28
CA ASP A 102 -9.91 -3.09 -1.54
C ASP A 102 -8.58 -3.76 -1.92
N ALA A 103 -7.46 -3.05 -1.78
CA ALA A 103 -6.12 -3.60 -2.01
C ALA A 103 -5.85 -4.81 -1.10
N ARG A 104 -6.22 -4.70 0.19
CA ARG A 104 -6.09 -5.79 1.14
C ARG A 104 -6.96 -6.98 0.77
N ALA A 105 -8.20 -6.76 0.35
CA ALA A 105 -9.11 -7.80 -0.13
C ALA A 105 -8.57 -8.52 -1.38
N ALA A 106 -7.88 -7.78 -2.26
CA ALA A 106 -7.20 -8.31 -3.44
C ALA A 106 -5.84 -8.96 -3.13
N GLY A 107 -5.31 -8.83 -1.92
CA GLY A 107 -4.02 -9.38 -1.50
C GLY A 107 -2.80 -8.61 -2.00
N VAL A 108 -2.95 -7.32 -2.35
CA VAL A 108 -1.88 -6.44 -2.83
C VAL A 108 -1.59 -5.30 -1.84
N ALA A 109 -0.45 -4.64 -1.99
CA ALA A 109 -0.09 -3.47 -1.19
C ALA A 109 -0.88 -2.23 -1.63
N SER A 110 -0.98 -1.23 -0.74
CA SER A 110 -1.49 0.09 -1.07
C SER A 110 -0.51 1.17 -0.64
N ILE A 111 -0.32 2.17 -1.49
CA ILE A 111 0.59 3.30 -1.30
C ILE A 111 -0.25 4.57 -1.23
N ASP A 112 -0.14 5.29 -0.12
CA ASP A 112 -0.90 6.53 0.14
C ASP A 112 -0.42 7.68 -0.75
N ALA A 113 -1.25 8.71 -0.88
CA ALA A 113 -1.00 9.89 -1.69
C ALA A 113 0.22 10.71 -1.22
N ILE A 114 0.71 11.61 -2.05
CA ILE A 114 1.78 12.54 -1.73
C ILE A 114 1.35 13.57 -0.67
N TRP A 115 2.35 14.20 -0.01
CA TRP A 115 2.20 15.40 0.78
C TRP A 115 2.86 16.57 0.03
N GLN A 116 2.06 17.58 -0.35
CA GLN A 116 2.50 18.64 -1.26
C GLN A 116 3.43 19.67 -0.61
N ASP A 117 3.21 20.00 0.66
CA ASP A 117 3.96 21.05 1.34
C ASP A 117 5.33 20.53 1.82
N LEU A 118 6.36 20.80 1.04
CA LEU A 118 7.73 20.35 1.32
C LEU A 118 8.32 20.90 2.62
N LYS A 119 7.85 22.07 3.07
CA LYS A 119 8.35 22.74 4.29
C LYS A 119 7.59 22.29 5.54
N ASP A 120 6.45 21.62 5.41
CA ASP A 120 5.62 21.16 6.53
C ASP A 120 5.90 19.72 6.93
N SER A 121 7.06 19.48 7.54
CA SER A 121 7.44 18.14 8.03
C SER A 121 6.50 17.61 9.12
N LYS A 122 5.87 18.48 9.93
CA LYS A 122 4.90 18.07 10.95
C LYS A 122 3.60 17.60 10.32
N GLY A 123 3.12 18.29 9.28
CA GLY A 123 1.97 17.88 8.49
C GLY A 123 2.20 16.54 7.80
N LEU A 124 3.37 16.37 7.16
CA LEU A 124 3.76 15.08 6.57
C LEU A 124 3.73 13.94 7.60
N GLN A 125 4.27 14.16 8.82
CA GLN A 125 4.23 13.15 9.88
C GLN A 125 2.80 12.79 10.30
N LYS A 126 1.93 13.80 10.47
CA LYS A 126 0.50 13.59 10.78
C LYS A 126 -0.18 12.77 9.68
N ASP A 127 0.05 13.15 8.44
CA ASP A 127 -0.54 12.52 7.26
C ASP A 127 -0.07 11.07 7.06
N CYS A 128 1.23 10.78 7.26
CA CYS A 128 1.75 9.40 7.28
C CYS A 128 1.10 8.54 8.37
N LYS A 129 0.87 9.10 9.56
CA LYS A 129 0.19 8.38 10.66
C LYS A 129 -1.25 8.03 10.29
N ILE A 130 -1.97 8.95 9.65
CA ILE A 130 -3.32 8.72 9.15
C ILE A 130 -3.29 7.61 8.08
N GLY A 131 -2.40 7.70 7.10
CA GLY A 131 -2.26 6.66 6.06
C GLY A 131 -1.97 5.28 6.66
N LYS A 132 -1.01 5.18 7.59
CA LYS A 132 -0.72 3.93 8.30
C LYS A 132 -1.94 3.39 9.06
N ALA A 133 -2.70 4.26 9.73
CA ALA A 133 -3.90 3.87 10.48
C ALA A 133 -5.04 3.40 9.55
N LEU A 134 -5.12 3.91 8.33
CA LEU A 134 -6.05 3.44 7.31
C LEU A 134 -5.64 2.11 6.64
N GLY A 135 -4.42 1.63 6.87
CA GLY A 135 -3.93 0.36 6.35
C GLY A 135 -3.00 0.47 5.13
N TYR A 136 -2.54 1.65 4.77
CA TYR A 136 -1.52 1.81 3.73
C TYR A 136 -0.18 1.22 4.17
N SER A 137 0.54 0.61 3.21
CA SER A 137 1.85 0.02 3.40
C SER A 137 3.00 1.02 3.26
N GLY A 138 2.74 2.17 2.66
CA GLY A 138 3.71 3.21 2.37
C GLY A 138 3.04 4.50 1.90
N LYS A 139 3.86 5.45 1.46
CA LYS A 139 3.42 6.75 1.00
C LYS A 139 4.22 7.19 -0.22
N SER A 140 3.54 7.73 -1.23
CA SER A 140 4.21 8.42 -2.32
C SER A 140 4.87 9.70 -1.81
N ILE A 141 6.07 9.96 -2.28
CA ILE A 141 6.86 11.14 -1.91
C ILE A 141 7.32 11.87 -3.16
N ILE A 142 7.52 13.17 -3.06
CA ILE A 142 7.91 14.05 -4.17
C ILE A 142 9.25 14.77 -3.91
N HIS A 143 9.87 14.54 -2.76
CA HIS A 143 11.17 15.12 -2.43
C HIS A 143 11.99 14.17 -1.55
N PRO A 144 13.32 14.08 -1.74
CA PRO A 144 14.18 13.22 -0.93
C PRO A 144 14.09 13.45 0.58
N ASP A 145 13.89 14.70 1.03
CA ASP A 145 13.77 15.05 2.45
C ASP A 145 12.55 14.40 3.14
N GLN A 146 11.57 13.93 2.37
CA GLN A 146 10.41 13.21 2.88
C GLN A 146 10.71 11.74 3.20
N ILE A 147 11.78 11.17 2.61
CA ILE A 147 12.15 9.75 2.77
C ILE A 147 12.34 9.35 4.24
N PRO A 148 13.15 10.07 5.07
CA PRO A 148 13.37 9.67 6.46
C PRO A 148 12.08 9.67 7.29
N VAL A 149 11.15 10.60 7.00
CA VAL A 149 9.87 10.68 7.71
C VAL A 149 8.98 9.49 7.33
N ALA A 150 8.83 9.20 6.04
CA ALA A 150 8.04 8.08 5.56
C ALA A 150 8.59 6.75 6.10
N HIS A 151 9.89 6.50 5.98
CA HIS A 151 10.53 5.29 6.49
C HIS A 151 10.30 5.12 8.00
N LYS A 152 10.53 6.17 8.80
CA LYS A 152 10.36 6.11 10.26
C LYS A 152 8.93 5.73 10.66
N LEU A 153 7.92 6.15 9.92
CA LEU A 153 6.52 5.97 10.29
C LEU A 153 5.90 4.69 9.73
N PHE A 154 6.25 4.30 8.51
CA PHE A 154 5.73 3.06 7.91
C PHE A 154 6.53 1.82 8.32
N HIS A 155 7.82 1.95 8.61
CA HIS A 155 8.60 0.82 9.11
C HIS A 155 8.25 0.50 10.58
N PRO A 156 8.18 -0.78 10.97
CA PRO A 156 7.99 -1.16 12.36
C PRO A 156 9.12 -0.67 13.26
N ASN A 157 8.79 -0.07 14.38
CA ASN A 157 9.78 0.37 15.35
C ASN A 157 10.23 -0.78 16.27
N LYS A 158 11.31 -0.56 17.05
CA LYS A 158 11.89 -1.59 17.93
C LYS A 158 10.89 -2.13 18.96
N SER A 159 10.01 -1.29 19.50
CA SER A 159 8.99 -1.73 20.47
C SER A 159 7.89 -2.56 19.82
N GLU A 160 7.43 -2.19 18.61
CA GLU A 160 6.48 -3.00 17.83
C GLU A 160 7.06 -4.37 17.48
N ILE A 161 8.34 -4.43 17.08
CA ILE A 161 9.03 -5.69 16.78
C ILE A 161 9.16 -6.56 18.04
N ALA A 162 9.56 -5.98 19.17
CA ALA A 162 9.69 -6.70 20.44
C ALA A 162 8.34 -7.26 20.91
N TRP A 163 7.29 -6.45 20.83
CA TRP A 163 5.91 -6.86 21.12
C TRP A 163 5.46 -8.01 20.20
N ALA A 164 5.68 -7.90 18.90
CA ALA A 164 5.30 -8.93 17.95
C ALA A 164 6.01 -10.27 18.21
N LYS A 165 7.31 -10.24 18.53
CA LYS A 165 8.05 -11.44 18.95
C LYS A 165 7.43 -12.07 20.19
N LYS A 166 7.15 -11.27 21.21
CA LYS A 166 6.55 -11.74 22.47
C LYS A 166 5.16 -12.36 22.24
N VAL A 167 4.32 -11.72 21.41
CA VAL A 167 2.99 -12.26 21.03
C VAL A 167 3.13 -13.62 20.34
N CYS A 168 4.03 -13.73 19.35
CA CYS A 168 4.25 -14.99 18.64
C CYS A 168 4.69 -16.12 19.60
N ASP A 169 5.67 -15.84 20.45
CA ASP A 169 6.21 -16.84 21.39
C ASP A 169 5.16 -17.32 22.39
N VAL A 170 4.42 -16.39 23.00
CA VAL A 170 3.43 -16.74 24.03
C VAL A 170 2.24 -17.47 23.41
N TYR A 171 1.77 -17.03 22.23
CA TYR A 171 0.67 -17.69 21.53
C TYR A 171 1.03 -19.12 21.13
N LEU A 172 2.21 -19.36 20.53
CA LEU A 172 2.66 -20.70 20.15
C LEU A 172 2.84 -21.64 21.36
N LYS A 173 3.28 -21.10 22.50
CA LYS A 173 3.34 -21.89 23.74
C LYS A 173 1.95 -22.23 24.29
N SER A 174 0.97 -21.33 24.13
CA SER A 174 -0.41 -21.54 24.57
C SER A 174 -1.13 -22.57 23.69
N THR A 175 -0.97 -22.51 22.38
CA THR A 175 -1.59 -23.46 21.44
C THR A 175 -1.07 -24.88 21.63
N LYS A 176 0.23 -25.05 21.94
CA LYS A 176 0.80 -26.38 22.31
C LYS A 176 0.14 -27.00 23.55
N LYS A 177 -0.47 -26.17 24.40
CA LYS A 177 -1.23 -26.60 25.60
C LYS A 177 -2.73 -26.71 25.35
N GLY A 178 -3.17 -26.68 24.07
CA GLY A 178 -4.59 -26.76 23.68
C GLY A 178 -5.40 -25.49 23.94
N LYS A 179 -4.77 -24.34 24.20
CA LYS A 179 -5.48 -23.07 24.47
C LYS A 179 -5.42 -22.18 23.24
N GLY A 180 -6.58 -21.77 22.70
CA GLY A 180 -6.71 -20.87 21.55
C GLY A 180 -6.50 -19.39 21.86
N ALA A 181 -6.47 -19.00 23.14
CA ALA A 181 -6.23 -17.64 23.60
C ALA A 181 -5.34 -17.63 24.86
N THR A 182 -4.68 -16.50 25.09
CA THR A 182 -3.78 -16.28 26.23
C THR A 182 -3.69 -14.79 26.56
N THR A 183 -2.82 -14.40 27.48
CA THR A 183 -2.56 -13.00 27.84
C THR A 183 -1.10 -12.64 27.70
N VAL A 184 -0.84 -11.44 27.18
CA VAL A 184 0.49 -10.82 27.12
C VAL A 184 0.36 -9.38 27.65
N ASP A 185 1.10 -9.06 28.72
CA ASP A 185 1.08 -7.74 29.38
C ASP A 185 -0.35 -7.26 29.71
N GLY A 186 -1.19 -8.17 30.23
CA GLY A 186 -2.57 -7.87 30.60
C GLY A 186 -3.57 -7.78 29.42
N LYS A 187 -3.12 -7.97 28.19
CA LYS A 187 -3.98 -7.93 26.98
C LYS A 187 -4.27 -9.35 26.51
N MET A 188 -5.52 -9.62 26.16
CA MET A 188 -5.93 -10.88 25.55
C MET A 188 -5.30 -11.03 24.17
N ILE A 189 -4.72 -12.18 23.89
CA ILE A 189 -4.07 -12.55 22.63
C ILE A 189 -4.66 -13.84 22.11
N ASP A 190 -5.03 -13.83 20.83
CA ASP A 190 -5.57 -14.98 20.09
C ASP A 190 -4.89 -15.15 18.72
N GLU A 191 -5.46 -15.97 17.86
CA GLU A 191 -4.94 -16.23 16.52
C GLU A 191 -4.83 -14.97 15.64
N VAL A 192 -5.76 -14.01 15.78
CA VAL A 192 -5.75 -12.77 15.01
C VAL A 192 -4.51 -11.95 15.36
N HIS A 193 -4.24 -11.80 16.66
CA HIS A 193 -3.06 -11.09 17.16
C HIS A 193 -1.75 -11.78 16.72
N TYR A 194 -1.73 -13.12 16.73
CA TYR A 194 -0.58 -13.88 16.22
C TYR A 194 -0.33 -13.64 14.74
N LYS A 195 -1.38 -13.67 13.89
CA LYS A 195 -1.27 -13.40 12.47
C LYS A 195 -0.77 -11.99 12.19
N GLN A 196 -1.26 -11.00 12.93
CA GLN A 196 -0.79 -9.61 12.83
C GLN A 196 0.68 -9.48 13.23
N ALA A 197 1.07 -10.06 14.36
CA ALA A 197 2.45 -10.04 14.83
C ALA A 197 3.40 -10.72 13.84
N LYS A 198 3.01 -11.85 13.28
CA LYS A 198 3.80 -12.57 12.26
C LYS A 198 3.96 -11.73 10.99
N ALA A 199 2.88 -11.13 10.48
CA ALA A 199 2.93 -10.26 9.31
C ALA A 199 3.87 -9.06 9.53
N LEU A 200 3.84 -8.46 10.73
CA LEU A 200 4.77 -7.37 11.09
C LEU A 200 6.24 -7.85 11.09
N LEU A 201 6.52 -9.04 11.64
CA LEU A 201 7.87 -9.59 11.67
C LEU A 201 8.38 -9.98 10.27
N ASP A 202 7.50 -10.34 9.35
CA ASP A 202 7.88 -10.64 7.96
C ASP A 202 8.30 -9.39 7.17
N LEU A 203 7.86 -8.18 7.59
CA LEU A 203 8.31 -6.91 7.00
C LEU A 203 9.73 -6.50 7.39
N VAL A 204 10.33 -7.12 8.41
CA VAL A 204 11.65 -6.73 8.95
C VAL A 204 12.72 -7.80 8.77
N LYS A 205 12.42 -8.84 8.01
CA LYS A 205 13.39 -9.85 7.53
C LYS A 205 14.13 -9.34 6.33
#